data_26f9f9b25b8184f628e5927b49c7b233
#
_entry.id   26f9f9b25b8184f628e5927b49c7b233
#
_cell.length_a   1.000
_cell.length_b   1.000
_cell.length_c   1.000
_cell.angle_alpha   90.00
_cell.angle_beta   90.00
_cell.angle_gamma   90.00
#
_symmetry.space_group_name_H-M   'P 1'
#
loop_
_entity.id
_entity.type
_entity.pdbx_description
1 polymer ?
#
loop_
_entity_poly.entity_id
_entity_poly.type
_entity_poly.pdbx_seq_one_letter_code
_entity_poly.pdbx_strand_id
1 'polypeptide(L)'
;MKKLLTTVFGLSVACATGLLHAEEPKGDAKAGAGKVAMCIGCHGISGYQANFPEVYKVPKIGGQDAKYITAALEAYKKGERKFPSMRAIADSLTEQDMADVAAYYSGHGRATELQAQSAREPNAQVAQLLQKGAC
;
A
#
# COMPACT_ATOMS: atom_id res chain seq x y z
N MET A 1 62.97 43.66 19.89
CA MET A 1 61.54 43.79 19.71
C MET A 1 61.15 42.84 18.55
N LYS A 2 60.79 41.60 18.88
CA LYS A 2 60.52 40.55 17.94
C LYS A 2 58.96 40.44 17.79
N LYS A 3 58.45 40.77 16.63
CA LYS A 3 57.02 40.63 16.33
C LYS A 3 56.76 39.17 15.99
N LEU A 4 56.07 38.46 16.85
CA LEU A 4 55.55 37.13 16.58
C LEU A 4 54.29 37.24 15.72
N LEU A 5 54.40 36.79 14.49
CA LEU A 5 53.28 36.68 13.57
C LEU A 5 52.67 35.29 13.75
N THR A 6 51.60 35.22 14.49
CA THR A 6 50.81 33.96 14.65
C THR A 6 49.84 33.84 13.51
N THR A 7 50.17 33.00 12.54
CA THR A 7 49.30 32.59 11.47
C THR A 7 48.29 31.56 12.00
N VAL A 8 47.06 31.96 12.22
CA VAL A 8 45.97 31.04 12.56
C VAL A 8 45.49 30.41 11.25
N PHE A 9 45.89 29.17 11.04
CA PHE A 9 45.39 28.36 9.94
C PHE A 9 44.02 27.81 10.34
N GLY A 10 42.96 28.47 9.90
CA GLY A 10 41.58 28.04 10.09
C GLY A 10 41.27 26.85 9.19
N LEU A 11 41.27 25.67 9.76
CA LEU A 11 40.82 24.44 9.10
C LEU A 11 39.29 24.41 9.12
N SER A 12 38.67 24.97 8.11
CA SER A 12 37.22 24.86 7.87
C SER A 12 36.91 23.46 7.35
N VAL A 13 36.54 22.57 8.26
CA VAL A 13 35.91 21.30 7.90
C VAL A 13 34.49 21.61 7.44
N ALA A 14 34.29 21.70 6.14
CA ALA A 14 32.97 21.70 5.54
C ALA A 14 32.37 20.31 5.70
N CYS A 15 31.56 20.09 6.74
CA CYS A 15 30.67 18.94 6.84
C CYS A 15 29.62 19.05 5.75
N ALA A 16 29.92 18.51 4.59
CA ALA A 16 28.91 18.20 3.57
C ALA A 16 28.05 17.06 4.13
N THR A 17 27.06 17.37 4.94
CA THR A 17 25.96 16.46 5.28
C THR A 17 25.12 16.32 4.02
N GLY A 18 25.56 15.44 3.10
CA GLY A 18 24.70 14.94 2.06
C GLY A 18 23.52 14.28 2.73
N LEU A 19 22.37 14.95 2.69
CA LEU A 19 21.08 14.33 2.98
C LEU A 19 20.92 13.22 1.94
N LEU A 20 21.31 12.00 2.31
CA LEU A 20 20.93 10.79 1.59
C LEU A 20 19.40 10.69 1.74
N HIS A 21 18.67 11.40 0.89
CA HIS A 21 17.29 11.07 0.65
C HIS A 21 17.32 9.69 0.00
N ALA A 22 16.98 8.67 0.75
CA ALA A 22 16.61 7.39 0.16
C ALA A 22 15.41 7.70 -0.73
N GLU A 23 15.60 7.56 -2.04
CA GLU A 23 14.54 7.76 -3.02
C GLU A 23 13.45 6.72 -2.71
N GLU A 24 12.24 7.18 -2.44
CA GLU A 24 11.11 6.27 -2.21
C GLU A 24 10.94 5.38 -3.43
N PRO A 25 10.75 4.06 -3.26
CA PRO A 25 10.63 3.14 -4.38
C PRO A 25 9.45 3.54 -5.26
N LYS A 26 9.71 3.67 -6.56
CA LYS A 26 8.68 3.94 -7.55
C LYS A 26 7.84 2.69 -7.76
N GLY A 27 6.53 2.78 -7.51
CA GLY A 27 5.60 1.67 -7.68
C GLY A 27 5.28 1.38 -9.14
N ASP A 28 5.19 0.09 -9.48
CA ASP A 28 4.74 -0.44 -10.77
C ASP A 28 3.38 -1.13 -10.60
N ALA A 29 2.32 -0.57 -11.19
CA ALA A 29 0.97 -1.11 -11.13
C ALA A 29 0.85 -2.52 -11.77
N LYS A 30 1.65 -2.83 -12.79
CA LYS A 30 1.66 -4.16 -13.43
C LYS A 30 2.28 -5.21 -12.51
N ALA A 31 3.38 -4.87 -11.85
CA ALA A 31 3.97 -5.73 -10.83
C ALA A 31 3.01 -5.88 -9.63
N GLY A 32 2.35 -4.79 -9.23
CA GLY A 32 1.32 -4.77 -8.17
C GLY A 32 0.15 -5.72 -8.46
N ALA A 33 -0.31 -5.83 -9.70
CA ALA A 33 -1.39 -6.74 -10.11
C ALA A 33 -1.11 -8.21 -9.72
N GLY A 34 0.16 -8.64 -9.77
CA GLY A 34 0.57 -9.98 -9.34
C GLY A 34 0.65 -10.16 -7.81
N LYS A 35 0.63 -9.08 -7.05
CA LYS A 35 0.85 -9.08 -5.60
C LYS A 35 -0.43 -8.87 -4.77
N VAL A 36 -1.54 -8.48 -5.39
CA VAL A 36 -2.78 -8.13 -4.68
C VAL A 36 -3.68 -9.31 -4.32
N ALA A 37 -3.27 -10.56 -4.58
CA ALA A 37 -4.11 -11.73 -4.36
C ALA A 37 -4.63 -11.83 -2.91
N MET A 38 -3.79 -11.54 -1.91
CA MET A 38 -4.20 -11.54 -0.50
C MET A 38 -4.92 -10.26 -0.05
N CYS A 39 -4.96 -9.23 -0.88
CA CYS A 39 -5.64 -7.98 -0.58
C CYS A 39 -7.08 -8.00 -1.12
N ILE A 40 -7.27 -8.51 -2.34
CA ILE A 40 -8.54 -8.43 -3.09
C ILE A 40 -9.66 -9.22 -2.42
N GLY A 41 -9.34 -10.31 -1.69
CA GLY A 41 -10.32 -11.11 -0.95
C GLY A 41 -11.06 -10.33 0.14
N CYS A 42 -10.47 -9.28 0.65
CA CYS A 42 -11.10 -8.40 1.64
C CYS A 42 -11.44 -7.02 1.05
N HIS A 43 -10.48 -6.37 0.40
CA HIS A 43 -10.63 -5.01 -0.10
C HIS A 43 -11.34 -4.90 -1.46
N GLY A 44 -11.48 -6.02 -2.19
CA GLY A 44 -12.18 -6.08 -3.47
C GLY A 44 -13.69 -6.29 -3.36
N ILE A 45 -14.21 -6.68 -2.20
CA ILE A 45 -15.63 -7.00 -2.00
C ILE A 45 -16.36 -5.78 -1.43
N SER A 46 -17.43 -5.36 -2.10
CA SER A 46 -18.24 -4.24 -1.63
C SER A 46 -18.99 -4.60 -0.34
N GLY A 47 -18.80 -3.79 0.71
CA GLY A 47 -19.49 -3.98 1.99
C GLY A 47 -18.97 -5.15 2.83
N TYR A 48 -17.83 -5.74 2.47
CA TYR A 48 -17.24 -6.83 3.21
C TYR A 48 -16.93 -6.44 4.66
N GLN A 49 -17.25 -7.35 5.58
CA GLN A 49 -16.93 -7.25 6.99
C GLN A 49 -16.10 -8.46 7.41
N ALA A 50 -14.94 -8.20 7.96
CA ALA A 50 -14.14 -9.23 8.63
C ALA A 50 -14.71 -9.46 10.04
N ASN A 51 -14.58 -10.69 10.55
CA ASN A 51 -15.05 -11.05 11.89
C ASN A 51 -13.91 -11.39 12.85
N PHE A 52 -12.67 -11.20 12.45
CA PHE A 52 -11.51 -11.46 13.28
C PHE A 52 -10.50 -10.28 13.16
N PRO A 53 -9.96 -9.78 14.29
CA PRO A 53 -10.22 -10.17 15.68
C PRO A 53 -11.57 -9.69 16.23
N GLU A 54 -12.25 -8.84 15.49
CA GLU A 54 -13.57 -8.29 15.80
C GLU A 54 -14.31 -8.01 14.50
N VAL A 55 -15.63 -7.78 14.58
CA VAL A 55 -16.40 -7.40 13.39
C VAL A 55 -15.98 -6.01 12.94
N TYR A 56 -15.35 -5.95 11.78
CA TYR A 56 -14.83 -4.71 11.22
C TYR A 56 -15.17 -4.57 9.73
N LYS A 57 -15.72 -3.42 9.36
CA LYS A 57 -16.00 -3.11 7.97
C LYS A 57 -14.71 -2.81 7.23
N VAL A 58 -14.35 -3.67 6.26
CA VAL A 58 -13.13 -3.51 5.49
C VAL A 58 -13.26 -2.32 4.53
N PRO A 59 -12.34 -1.36 4.58
CA PRO A 59 -12.39 -0.20 3.70
C PRO A 59 -12.08 -0.57 2.25
N LYS A 60 -12.77 0.06 1.31
CA LYS A 60 -12.36 0.05 -0.09
C LYS A 60 -11.12 0.92 -0.25
N ILE A 61 -10.11 0.40 -0.92
CA ILE A 61 -8.85 1.10 -1.16
C ILE A 61 -8.61 1.41 -2.64
N GLY A 62 -9.47 0.92 -3.51
CA GLY A 62 -9.43 1.23 -4.93
C GLY A 62 -9.66 2.71 -5.22
N GLY A 63 -8.78 3.31 -6.02
CA GLY A 63 -8.78 4.74 -6.32
C GLY A 63 -8.19 5.63 -5.21
N GLN A 64 -7.66 5.04 -4.14
CA GLN A 64 -6.98 5.77 -3.07
C GLN A 64 -5.59 6.24 -3.54
N ASP A 65 -5.12 7.34 -3.00
CA ASP A 65 -3.79 7.88 -3.30
C ASP A 65 -2.68 6.88 -2.96
N ALA A 66 -1.73 6.69 -3.89
CA ALA A 66 -0.66 5.69 -3.73
C ALA A 66 0.22 5.99 -2.52
N LYS A 67 0.57 7.24 -2.26
CA LYS A 67 1.39 7.63 -1.11
C LYS A 67 0.67 7.33 0.21
N TYR A 68 -0.65 7.55 0.23
CA TYR A 68 -1.46 7.19 1.39
C TYR A 68 -1.46 5.68 1.64
N ILE A 69 -1.62 4.86 0.58
CA ILE A 69 -1.61 3.40 0.72
C ILE A 69 -0.25 2.92 1.23
N THR A 70 0.85 3.40 0.65
CA THR A 70 2.21 3.07 1.09
C THR A 70 2.42 3.45 2.56
N ALA A 71 2.13 4.69 2.93
CA ALA A 71 2.28 5.17 4.31
C ALA A 71 1.42 4.37 5.30
N ALA A 72 0.21 3.97 4.90
CA ALA A 72 -0.67 3.16 5.73
C ALA A 72 -0.10 1.75 5.96
N LEU A 73 0.45 1.11 4.93
CA LEU A 73 1.10 -0.20 5.03
C LEU A 73 2.35 -0.13 5.92
N GLU A 74 3.17 0.89 5.74
CA GLU A 74 4.33 1.11 6.61
C GLU A 74 3.93 1.32 8.07
N ALA A 75 2.89 2.11 8.32
CA ALA A 75 2.38 2.34 9.67
C ALA A 75 1.86 1.05 10.33
N TYR A 76 1.26 0.13 9.56
CA TYR A 76 0.92 -1.20 10.05
C TYR A 76 2.17 -2.02 10.36
N LYS A 77 3.17 -2.04 9.47
CA LYS A 77 4.43 -2.75 9.66
C LYS A 77 5.18 -2.26 10.89
N LYS A 78 5.24 -0.94 11.09
CA LYS A 78 5.85 -0.32 12.28
C LYS A 78 5.03 -0.50 13.56
N GLY A 79 3.77 -0.97 13.47
CA GLY A 79 2.86 -1.11 14.61
C GLY A 79 2.23 0.20 15.09
N GLU A 80 2.36 1.26 14.33
CA GLU A 80 1.71 2.56 14.59
C GLU A 80 0.20 2.48 14.35
N ARG A 81 -0.23 1.69 13.34
CA ARG A 81 -1.63 1.30 13.15
C ARG A 81 -1.86 -0.09 13.72
N LYS A 82 -2.90 -0.21 14.56
CA LYS A 82 -3.15 -1.41 15.36
C LYS A 82 -4.31 -2.23 14.82
N PHE A 83 -4.10 -2.95 13.74
CA PHE A 83 -5.05 -3.95 13.26
C PHE A 83 -4.27 -5.22 12.92
N PRO A 84 -4.41 -6.33 13.70
CA PRO A 84 -3.54 -7.51 13.62
C PRO A 84 -3.47 -8.12 12.22
N SER A 85 -4.60 -8.27 11.53
CA SER A 85 -4.64 -8.85 10.19
C SER A 85 -3.84 -8.02 9.19
N MET A 86 -4.00 -6.68 9.23
CA MET A 86 -3.26 -5.79 8.34
C MET A 86 -1.78 -5.71 8.69
N ARG A 87 -1.44 -5.83 9.97
CA ARG A 87 -0.04 -5.91 10.37
C ARG A 87 0.64 -7.16 9.80
N ALA A 88 0.00 -8.33 9.92
CA ALA A 88 0.54 -9.57 9.38
C ALA A 88 0.75 -9.49 7.85
N ILE A 89 -0.17 -8.87 7.12
CA ILE A 89 -0.03 -8.61 5.69
C ILE A 89 1.16 -7.67 5.43
N ALA A 90 1.23 -6.53 6.12
CA ALA A 90 2.27 -5.53 5.91
C ALA A 90 3.66 -6.05 6.27
N ASP A 91 3.79 -6.89 7.31
CA ASP A 91 5.05 -7.53 7.70
C ASP A 91 5.62 -8.43 6.59
N SER A 92 4.75 -9.01 5.76
CA SER A 92 5.16 -9.88 4.63
C SER A 92 5.61 -9.11 3.38
N LEU A 93 5.39 -7.79 3.33
CA LEU A 93 5.70 -6.96 2.16
C LEU A 93 7.05 -6.26 2.30
N THR A 94 7.79 -6.20 1.20
CA THR A 94 8.93 -5.29 1.06
C THR A 94 8.45 -3.86 0.77
N GLU A 95 9.32 -2.87 0.88
CA GLU A 95 9.00 -1.47 0.51
C GLU A 95 8.58 -1.36 -0.96
N GLN A 96 9.26 -2.10 -1.84
CA GLN A 96 8.90 -2.15 -3.26
C GLN A 96 7.53 -2.80 -3.48
N ASP A 97 7.20 -3.87 -2.74
CA ASP A 97 5.88 -4.50 -2.83
C ASP A 97 4.77 -3.53 -2.39
N MET A 98 5.00 -2.77 -1.32
CA MET A 98 4.06 -1.75 -0.87
C MET A 98 3.85 -0.67 -1.92
N ALA A 99 4.92 -0.21 -2.58
CA ALA A 99 4.84 0.79 -3.64
C ALA A 99 4.09 0.24 -4.87
N ASP A 100 4.35 -1.01 -5.27
CA ASP A 100 3.69 -1.64 -6.42
C ASP A 100 2.20 -1.87 -6.18
N VAL A 101 1.84 -2.39 -5.01
CA VAL A 101 0.44 -2.57 -4.58
C VAL A 101 -0.28 -1.23 -4.51
N ALA A 102 0.39 -0.19 -3.99
CA ALA A 102 -0.16 1.16 -3.93
C ALA A 102 -0.40 1.74 -5.33
N ALA A 103 0.53 1.56 -6.26
CA ALA A 103 0.37 1.97 -7.65
C ALA A 103 -0.79 1.24 -8.34
N TYR A 104 -0.95 -0.05 -8.09
CA TYR A 104 -2.07 -0.83 -8.61
C TYR A 104 -3.41 -0.27 -8.11
N TYR A 105 -3.60 -0.13 -6.80
CA TYR A 105 -4.88 0.31 -6.25
C TYR A 105 -5.19 1.77 -6.55
N SER A 106 -4.21 2.63 -6.69
CA SER A 106 -4.44 4.04 -7.07
C SER A 106 -5.00 4.19 -8.49
N GLY A 107 -4.60 3.29 -9.40
CA GLY A 107 -5.07 3.25 -10.78
C GLY A 107 -6.32 2.41 -11.01
N HIS A 108 -6.61 1.44 -10.12
CA HIS A 108 -7.68 0.45 -10.28
C HIS A 108 -8.72 0.60 -9.18
N GLY A 109 -9.98 0.31 -9.51
CA GLY A 109 -11.03 0.19 -8.51
C GLY A 109 -11.72 1.49 -8.14
N ARG A 110 -11.71 2.48 -9.00
CA ARG A 110 -12.72 3.54 -8.92
C ARG A 110 -14.09 2.87 -8.97
N ALA A 111 -15.01 3.34 -8.15
CA ALA A 111 -16.32 2.72 -7.92
C ALA A 111 -17.06 2.26 -9.19
N THR A 112 -16.82 2.89 -10.33
CA THR A 112 -17.34 2.56 -11.66
C THR A 112 -16.84 1.22 -12.22
N GLU A 113 -15.56 0.85 -11.98
CA GLU A 113 -15.00 -0.40 -12.52
C GLU A 113 -15.45 -1.61 -11.69
N LEU A 114 -15.55 -1.44 -10.37
CA LEU A 114 -16.05 -2.49 -9.48
C LEU A 114 -17.56 -2.73 -9.68
N GLN A 115 -18.33 -1.69 -9.98
CA GLN A 115 -19.74 -1.82 -10.34
C GLN A 115 -19.93 -2.49 -11.69
N ALA A 116 -19.06 -2.21 -12.66
CA ALA A 116 -19.10 -2.87 -13.97
C ALA A 116 -18.73 -4.36 -13.87
N GLN A 117 -17.88 -4.76 -12.94
CA GLN A 117 -17.57 -6.18 -12.70
C GLN A 117 -18.66 -6.90 -11.91
N SER A 118 -19.31 -6.23 -10.96
CA SER A 118 -20.43 -6.79 -10.20
C SER A 118 -21.74 -6.84 -11.00
N ALA A 119 -21.86 -6.02 -12.04
CA ALA A 119 -22.99 -6.01 -12.97
C ALA A 119 -22.83 -7.01 -14.13
N ARG A 120 -21.78 -7.83 -14.16
CA ARG A 120 -21.70 -8.91 -15.15
C ARG A 120 -22.78 -9.92 -14.85
N GLU A 121 -23.68 -10.08 -15.80
CA GLU A 121 -24.64 -11.19 -15.82
C GLU A 121 -23.88 -12.50 -15.61
N PRO A 122 -24.34 -13.37 -14.68
CA PRO A 122 -23.73 -14.66 -14.50
C PRO A 122 -23.74 -15.42 -15.82
N ASN A 123 -22.66 -16.10 -16.17
CA ASN A 123 -22.68 -16.95 -17.36
C ASN A 123 -23.80 -18.00 -17.23
N ALA A 124 -24.26 -18.55 -18.35
CA ALA A 124 -25.42 -19.44 -18.40
C ALA A 124 -25.31 -20.62 -17.41
N GLN A 125 -24.12 -21.13 -17.18
CA GLN A 125 -23.87 -22.23 -16.25
C GLN A 125 -24.05 -21.81 -14.78
N VAL A 126 -23.56 -20.63 -14.42
CA VAL A 126 -23.76 -20.06 -13.08
C VAL A 126 -25.22 -19.66 -12.86
N ALA A 127 -25.89 -19.09 -13.87
CA ALA A 127 -27.33 -18.78 -13.82
C ALA A 127 -28.18 -20.03 -13.56
N GLN A 128 -27.88 -21.15 -14.23
CA GLN A 128 -28.56 -22.42 -14.00
C GLN A 128 -28.33 -22.97 -12.57
N LEU A 129 -27.12 -22.84 -12.03
CA LEU A 129 -26.83 -23.26 -10.66
C LEU A 129 -27.59 -22.43 -9.63
N LEU A 130 -27.69 -21.11 -9.85
CA LEU A 130 -28.46 -20.22 -8.99
C LEU A 130 -29.99 -20.54 -9.05
N GLN A 131 -30.51 -20.87 -10.23
CA GLN A 131 -31.91 -21.25 -10.38
C GLN A 131 -32.24 -22.63 -9.76
N LYS A 132 -31.29 -23.54 -9.65
CA LYS A 132 -31.46 -24.84 -9.01
C LYS A 132 -31.49 -24.78 -7.47
N GLY A 133 -31.51 -23.59 -6.90
CA GLY A 133 -31.77 -23.41 -5.49
C GLY A 133 -30.58 -23.70 -4.58
N ALA A 134 -29.37 -23.55 -5.10
CA ALA A 134 -28.15 -23.73 -4.27
C ALA A 134 -27.84 -22.52 -3.39
N CYS A 135 -28.63 -21.43 -3.45
CA CYS A 135 -28.52 -20.26 -2.56
C CYS A 135 -29.89 -19.65 -2.31
#